data_387e514fe533f612ee741f04af458d7e
#
_entry.id   387e514fe533f612ee741f04af458d7e
#
_cell.length_a   1.000
_cell.length_b   1.000
_cell.length_c   1.000
_cell.angle_alpha   90.00
_cell.angle_beta   90.00
_cell.angle_gamma   90.00
#
_symmetry.space_group_name_H-M   'P 1'
#
loop_
_entity.id
_entity.type
_entity.pdbx_description
1 polymer ?
#
loop_
_entity_poly.entity_id
_entity_poly.type
_entity_poly.pdbx_seq_one_letter_code
_entity_poly.pdbx_strand_id
1 'polypeptide(L)'
;MLRLLLVLVLSLGASLAFAEETPPGVSSLIQQGENPLSIPAITLSTNAEGQQEYSVSLQILLIMTALSFIPAFVMLMTSFTRIIIVFSILRQALGLQQTPSNQILIGLALFLTMFIMAPVFDKINQDALQPYLNEQLPAQQAIAKAEVPIKEFMLAQTRASDLELFVRLSKRTDIASPEQAPLTILIPAFVTSELKTAFQIGFMIFIPFLIIDMVVASILMAMGMMMLSPLIISLPFKIMLFVLIDGWALIMGTLAGSFGTL
;
A
#
# COMPACT_ATOMS: atom_id res chain seq x y z
N MET A 1 2.98 -15.96 -11.83
CA MET A 1 2.18 -14.90 -11.19
C MET A 1 0.94 -15.44 -10.46
N LEU A 2 0.06 -16.19 -11.10
CA LEU A 2 -1.17 -16.72 -10.46
C LEU A 2 -0.89 -17.60 -9.21
N ARG A 3 0.20 -18.40 -9.21
CA ARG A 3 0.58 -19.26 -8.06
C ARG A 3 1.08 -18.49 -6.84
N LEU A 4 1.70 -17.32 -7.04
CA LEU A 4 2.17 -16.45 -5.94
C LEU A 4 1.01 -15.71 -5.26
N LEU A 5 0.01 -15.31 -6.05
CA LEU A 5 -1.23 -14.70 -5.56
C LEU A 5 -2.06 -15.70 -4.74
N LEU A 6 -2.09 -16.97 -5.16
CA LEU A 6 -2.79 -18.04 -4.47
C LEU A 6 -2.13 -18.37 -3.12
N VAL A 7 -0.80 -18.32 -3.03
CA VAL A 7 -0.06 -18.51 -1.77
C VAL A 7 -0.29 -17.34 -0.81
N LEU A 8 -0.39 -16.10 -1.30
CA LEU A 8 -0.65 -14.92 -0.47
C LEU A 8 -2.09 -14.92 0.08
N VAL A 9 -3.07 -15.34 -0.73
CA VAL A 9 -4.48 -15.47 -0.30
C VAL A 9 -4.68 -16.65 0.66
N LEU A 10 -3.99 -17.77 0.44
CA LEU A 10 -4.04 -18.95 1.33
C LEU A 10 -3.37 -18.69 2.68
N SER A 11 -2.34 -17.84 2.75
CA SER A 11 -1.69 -17.48 4.02
C SER A 11 -2.55 -16.56 4.91
N LEU A 12 -3.48 -15.79 4.34
CA LEU A 12 -4.46 -15.00 5.09
C LEU A 12 -5.64 -15.82 5.62
N GLY A 13 -5.93 -16.99 5.01
CA GLY A 13 -7.04 -17.86 5.38
C GLY A 13 -6.72 -18.95 6.43
N ALA A 14 -5.46 -19.17 6.75
CA ALA A 14 -5.01 -20.31 7.57
C ALA A 14 -5.00 -20.04 9.09
N SER A 15 -5.52 -18.91 9.57
CA SER A 15 -5.50 -18.58 11.01
C SER A 15 -6.69 -19.10 11.81
N LEU A 16 -7.57 -19.95 11.25
CA LEU A 16 -8.81 -20.35 11.92
C LEU A 16 -9.09 -21.86 11.85
N ALA A 17 -8.11 -22.74 11.98
CA ALA A 17 -8.39 -24.13 12.34
C ALA A 17 -7.08 -24.86 12.62
N PHE A 18 -6.79 -25.17 13.87
CA PHE A 18 -6.26 -26.47 14.32
C PHE A 18 -6.10 -26.45 15.84
N ALA A 19 -7.14 -26.90 16.50
CA ALA A 19 -7.05 -27.58 17.77
C ALA A 19 -7.24 -29.07 17.45
N GLU A 20 -6.18 -29.91 17.58
CA GLU A 20 -6.33 -31.26 18.11
C GLU A 20 -5.03 -32.06 18.07
N GLU A 21 -4.77 -32.69 19.21
CA GLU A 21 -4.04 -33.93 19.55
C GLU A 21 -2.53 -34.08 19.28
N THR A 22 -1.80 -34.09 20.37
CA THR A 22 -0.41 -34.54 20.51
C THR A 22 -0.31 -36.06 20.68
N PRO A 23 0.61 -36.74 19.94
CA PRO A 23 1.12 -38.06 20.35
C PRO A 23 2.31 -37.93 21.28
N PRO A 24 2.50 -38.86 22.27
CA PRO A 24 3.59 -38.78 23.23
C PRO A 24 4.92 -39.32 22.65
N GLY A 25 6.00 -38.60 22.85
CA GLY A 25 7.34 -39.17 22.73
C GLY A 25 8.33 -38.44 21.80
N VAL A 26 8.73 -37.23 22.13
CA VAL A 26 9.96 -36.64 21.56
C VAL A 26 10.74 -35.87 22.64
N SER A 27 11.32 -36.66 23.59
CA SER A 27 12.15 -36.07 24.69
C SER A 27 13.65 -36.21 24.46
N SER A 28 14.15 -36.38 23.23
CA SER A 28 15.57 -36.70 23.06
C SER A 28 16.33 -36.07 21.87
N LEU A 29 15.88 -34.96 21.30
CA LEU A 29 16.62 -34.31 20.20
C LEU A 29 16.81 -32.80 20.40
N ILE A 30 17.15 -32.35 21.62
CA ILE A 30 17.70 -31.00 21.80
C ILE A 30 19.15 -31.15 22.20
N GLN A 31 20.02 -31.29 21.21
CA GLN A 31 21.45 -31.08 21.38
C GLN A 31 21.93 -30.02 20.40
N GLN A 32 22.22 -28.86 21.02
CA GLN A 32 23.19 -27.83 20.64
C GLN A 32 23.60 -27.67 19.17
N GLY A 33 23.11 -26.60 18.60
CA GLY A 33 23.75 -25.89 17.49
C GLY A 33 23.59 -24.38 17.75
N GLU A 34 24.68 -23.75 18.19
CA GLU A 34 24.74 -22.29 18.35
C GLU A 34 24.62 -21.60 16.98
N ASN A 35 23.42 -21.36 16.54
CA ASN A 35 23.14 -20.38 15.49
C ASN A 35 22.62 -19.10 16.18
N PRO A 36 23.26 -17.93 15.99
CA PRO A 36 22.85 -16.67 16.62
C PRO A 36 21.48 -16.15 16.16
N LEU A 37 20.76 -16.89 15.32
CA LEU A 37 19.42 -16.58 14.83
C LEU A 37 18.36 -17.63 15.23
N SER A 38 18.67 -18.56 16.12
CA SER A 38 17.65 -19.46 16.66
C SER A 38 16.79 -18.71 17.68
N ILE A 39 15.62 -18.26 17.22
CA ILE A 39 14.59 -17.66 18.07
C ILE A 39 13.91 -18.79 18.82
N PRO A 40 14.05 -18.92 20.17
CA PRO A 40 13.28 -19.89 20.92
C PRO A 40 11.80 -19.46 20.83
N ALA A 41 11.06 -20.16 20.00
CA ALA A 41 9.67 -19.79 19.68
C ALA A 41 8.76 -19.84 20.92
N ILE A 42 9.06 -20.71 21.87
CA ILE A 42 8.29 -20.85 23.12
C ILE A 42 9.24 -21.38 24.20
N THR A 43 9.45 -20.67 25.28
CA THR A 43 10.03 -21.24 26.50
C THR A 43 8.90 -21.72 27.39
N LEU A 44 8.77 -23.03 27.52
CA LEU A 44 7.89 -23.64 28.52
C LEU A 44 8.58 -23.52 29.88
N SER A 45 8.14 -22.60 30.72
CA SER A 45 8.53 -22.58 32.13
C SER A 45 7.46 -23.35 32.92
N THR A 46 7.87 -24.45 33.54
CA THR A 46 7.01 -25.20 34.44
C THR A 46 7.11 -24.55 35.81
N ASN A 47 6.03 -23.98 36.33
CA ASN A 47 5.96 -23.48 37.70
C ASN A 47 6.03 -24.65 38.70
N ALA A 48 6.40 -24.34 39.94
CA ALA A 48 6.55 -25.35 41.02
C ALA A 48 5.27 -26.15 41.30
N GLU A 49 4.14 -25.75 40.72
CA GLU A 49 2.82 -26.44 40.84
C GLU A 49 2.41 -27.27 39.62
N GLY A 50 3.35 -27.49 38.64
CA GLY A 50 3.10 -28.35 37.46
C GLY A 50 2.19 -27.76 36.38
N GLN A 51 1.83 -26.47 36.45
CA GLN A 51 1.10 -25.78 35.39
C GLN A 51 2.07 -25.25 34.32
N GLN A 52 1.78 -25.52 33.05
CA GLN A 52 2.52 -24.99 31.92
C GLN A 52 2.09 -23.54 31.65
N GLU A 53 2.95 -22.58 32.01
CA GLU A 53 2.80 -21.19 31.56
C GLU A 53 3.55 -20.98 30.25
N TYR A 54 2.81 -20.52 29.25
CA TYR A 54 3.37 -20.10 27.95
C TYR A 54 3.91 -18.68 28.08
N SER A 55 5.17 -18.50 28.35
CA SER A 55 5.82 -17.19 28.22
C SER A 55 6.17 -16.96 26.74
N VAL A 56 5.35 -16.20 26.05
CA VAL A 56 5.70 -15.66 24.72
C VAL A 56 6.88 -14.72 24.94
N SER A 57 8.06 -15.04 24.37
CA SER A 57 9.21 -14.17 24.54
C SER A 57 8.89 -12.79 23.92
N LEU A 58 9.31 -11.71 24.58
CA LEU A 58 9.14 -10.33 24.10
C LEU A 58 9.60 -10.19 22.64
N GLN A 59 10.61 -10.95 22.25
CA GLN A 59 11.16 -10.97 20.90
C GLN A 59 10.15 -11.50 19.86
N ILE A 60 9.39 -12.57 20.18
CA ILE A 60 8.34 -13.11 19.29
C ILE A 60 7.22 -12.08 19.15
N LEU A 61 6.79 -11.46 20.26
CA LEU A 61 5.78 -10.42 20.25
C LEU A 61 6.20 -9.26 19.36
N LEU A 62 7.46 -8.81 19.47
CA LEU A 62 8.02 -7.73 18.66
C LEU A 62 8.08 -8.11 17.18
N ILE A 63 8.51 -9.33 16.86
CA ILE A 63 8.55 -9.83 15.47
C ILE A 63 7.14 -9.94 14.88
N MET A 64 6.19 -10.50 15.61
CA MET A 64 4.79 -10.60 15.14
C MET A 64 4.18 -9.22 14.93
N THR A 65 4.46 -8.29 15.82
CA THR A 65 4.03 -6.89 15.68
C THR A 65 4.67 -6.24 14.46
N ALA A 66 5.99 -6.39 14.30
CA ALA A 66 6.68 -5.87 13.11
C ALA A 66 6.13 -6.47 11.80
N LEU A 67 5.88 -7.78 11.78
CA LEU A 67 5.35 -8.48 10.61
C LEU A 67 3.94 -7.98 10.23
N SER A 68 3.12 -7.59 11.21
CA SER A 68 1.77 -7.05 10.94
C SER A 68 1.79 -5.70 10.25
N PHE A 69 2.87 -4.92 10.36
CA PHE A 69 3.02 -3.62 9.69
C PHE A 69 3.61 -3.71 8.27
N ILE A 70 4.25 -4.83 7.91
CA ILE A 70 4.88 -5.00 6.58
C ILE A 70 3.91 -4.72 5.42
N PRO A 71 2.67 -5.26 5.39
CA PRO A 71 1.74 -4.99 4.29
C PRO A 71 1.42 -3.49 4.13
N ALA A 72 1.27 -2.77 5.23
CA ALA A 72 1.00 -1.33 5.20
C ALA A 72 2.19 -0.56 4.63
N PHE A 73 3.42 -0.88 5.05
CA PHE A 73 4.63 -0.26 4.49
C PHE A 73 4.78 -0.55 3.00
N VAL A 74 4.57 -1.79 2.57
CA VAL A 74 4.63 -2.16 1.15
C VAL A 74 3.62 -1.36 0.33
N MET A 75 2.39 -1.21 0.80
CA MET A 75 1.37 -0.38 0.13
C MET A 75 1.79 1.09 0.03
N LEU A 76 2.39 1.65 1.09
CA LEU A 76 2.87 3.03 1.10
C LEU A 76 4.04 3.28 0.13
N MET A 77 4.82 2.25 -0.22
CA MET A 77 5.97 2.34 -1.12
C MET A 77 5.60 2.08 -2.60
N THR A 78 4.32 1.92 -2.92
CA THR A 78 3.81 1.65 -4.27
C THR A 78 2.91 2.77 -4.77
N SER A 79 2.41 2.65 -6.00
CA SER A 79 1.42 3.56 -6.60
C SER A 79 0.05 3.55 -5.89
N PHE A 80 -0.21 2.63 -4.97
CA PHE A 80 -1.51 2.42 -4.32
C PHE A 80 -2.05 3.69 -3.66
N THR A 81 -1.19 4.43 -2.95
CA THR A 81 -1.60 5.64 -2.20
C THR A 81 -2.21 6.70 -3.10
N ARG A 82 -1.59 7.02 -4.24
CA ARG A 82 -2.13 7.98 -5.21
C ARG A 82 -3.46 7.53 -5.77
N ILE A 83 -3.55 6.27 -6.17
CA ILE A 83 -4.73 5.71 -6.83
C ILE A 83 -5.94 5.71 -5.90
N ILE A 84 -5.79 5.23 -4.66
CA ILE A 84 -6.92 5.14 -3.72
C ILE A 84 -7.45 6.51 -3.32
N ILE A 85 -6.57 7.50 -3.19
CA ILE A 85 -6.96 8.88 -2.89
C ILE A 85 -7.73 9.49 -4.06
N VAL A 86 -7.24 9.34 -5.29
CA VAL A 86 -7.92 9.86 -6.48
C VAL A 86 -9.30 9.21 -6.64
N PHE A 87 -9.44 7.89 -6.44
CA PHE A 87 -10.75 7.24 -6.46
C PHE A 87 -11.68 7.73 -5.37
N SER A 88 -11.15 8.01 -4.18
CA SER A 88 -11.95 8.58 -3.09
C SER A 88 -12.46 9.99 -3.42
N ILE A 89 -11.60 10.83 -4.02
CA ILE A 89 -11.99 12.17 -4.47
C ILE A 89 -12.99 12.10 -5.62
N LEU A 90 -12.82 11.19 -6.58
CA LEU A 90 -13.77 10.96 -7.66
C LEU A 90 -15.16 10.63 -7.13
N ARG A 91 -15.26 9.69 -6.18
CA ARG A 91 -16.55 9.34 -5.56
C ARG A 91 -17.22 10.56 -4.90
N GLN A 92 -16.42 11.39 -4.22
CA GLN A 92 -16.92 12.63 -3.62
C GLN A 92 -17.37 13.65 -4.68
N ALA A 93 -16.60 13.81 -5.76
CA ALA A 93 -16.91 14.73 -6.85
C ALA A 93 -18.24 14.39 -7.54
N LEU A 94 -18.50 13.09 -7.73
CA LEU A 94 -19.78 12.60 -8.26
C LEU A 94 -20.95 12.79 -7.28
N GLY A 95 -20.70 13.12 -6.01
CA GLY A 95 -21.75 13.24 -5.00
C GLY A 95 -22.26 11.90 -4.45
N LEU A 96 -21.53 10.81 -4.73
CA LEU A 96 -21.91 9.47 -4.29
C LEU A 96 -21.34 9.23 -2.88
N GLN A 97 -22.24 9.00 -1.89
CA GLN A 97 -21.82 8.85 -0.49
C GLN A 97 -21.32 7.45 -0.17
N GLN A 98 -21.90 6.40 -0.77
CA GLN A 98 -21.60 5.01 -0.43
C GLN A 98 -21.31 4.09 -1.62
N THR A 99 -21.58 4.52 -2.85
CA THR A 99 -21.35 3.72 -4.07
C THR A 99 -20.30 4.37 -4.96
N PRO A 100 -19.32 3.61 -5.49
CA PRO A 100 -18.99 2.23 -5.16
C PRO A 100 -18.47 2.07 -3.73
N SER A 101 -18.62 0.86 -3.14
CA SER A 101 -18.17 0.59 -1.77
C SER A 101 -16.63 0.73 -1.64
N ASN A 102 -16.15 0.99 -0.43
CA ASN A 102 -14.70 1.08 -0.18
C ASN A 102 -13.95 -0.18 -0.63
N GLN A 103 -14.55 -1.35 -0.47
CA GLN A 103 -13.94 -2.62 -0.90
C GLN A 103 -13.72 -2.69 -2.41
N ILE A 104 -14.68 -2.20 -3.20
CA ILE A 104 -14.56 -2.14 -4.67
C ILE A 104 -13.44 -1.17 -5.06
N LEU A 105 -13.38 0.00 -4.43
CA LEU A 105 -12.32 0.99 -4.71
C LEU A 105 -10.94 0.47 -4.33
N ILE A 106 -10.81 -0.20 -3.18
CA ILE A 106 -9.56 -0.82 -2.74
C ILE A 106 -9.15 -1.94 -3.72
N GLY A 107 -10.09 -2.81 -4.10
CA GLY A 107 -9.81 -3.87 -5.07
C GLY A 107 -9.34 -3.32 -6.41
N LEU A 108 -10.02 -2.31 -6.94
CA LEU A 108 -9.66 -1.67 -8.20
C LEU A 108 -8.28 -0.97 -8.10
N ALA A 109 -8.02 -0.28 -6.97
CA ALA A 109 -6.73 0.35 -6.71
C ALA A 109 -5.60 -0.67 -6.63
N LEU A 110 -5.83 -1.83 -6.02
CA LEU A 110 -4.84 -2.92 -5.97
C LEU A 110 -4.53 -3.48 -7.35
N PHE A 111 -5.57 -3.75 -8.17
CA PHE A 111 -5.36 -4.23 -9.55
C PHE A 111 -4.56 -3.23 -10.39
N LEU A 112 -4.92 -1.94 -10.32
CA LEU A 112 -4.20 -0.91 -11.05
C LEU A 112 -2.77 -0.75 -10.52
N THR A 113 -2.56 -0.85 -9.21
CA THR A 113 -1.23 -0.86 -8.59
C THR A 113 -0.39 -2.01 -9.11
N MET A 114 -0.93 -3.24 -9.16
CA MET A 114 -0.21 -4.39 -9.70
C MET A 114 0.18 -4.19 -11.16
N PHE A 115 -0.69 -3.59 -11.94
CA PHE A 115 -0.42 -3.28 -13.35
C PHE A 115 0.72 -2.25 -13.50
N ILE A 116 0.66 -1.15 -12.74
CA ILE A 116 1.67 -0.08 -12.79
C ILE A 116 3.01 -0.56 -12.23
N MET A 117 3.00 -1.35 -11.17
CA MET A 117 4.21 -1.87 -10.52
C MET A 117 4.79 -3.13 -11.17
N ALA A 118 4.13 -3.68 -12.21
CA ALA A 118 4.58 -4.89 -12.88
C ALA A 118 6.07 -4.86 -13.29
N PRO A 119 6.60 -3.80 -13.95
CA PRO A 119 8.01 -3.74 -14.35
C PRO A 119 8.95 -3.69 -13.14
N VAL A 120 8.55 -3.06 -12.03
CA VAL A 120 9.33 -3.04 -10.79
C VAL A 120 9.39 -4.44 -10.18
N PHE A 121 8.25 -5.14 -10.13
CA PHE A 121 8.19 -6.51 -9.62
C PHE A 121 8.95 -7.50 -10.51
N ASP A 122 8.94 -7.31 -11.83
CA ASP A 122 9.71 -8.14 -12.75
C ASP A 122 11.22 -7.97 -12.54
N LYS A 123 11.71 -6.73 -12.32
CA LYS A 123 13.11 -6.49 -11.94
C LYS A 123 13.47 -7.16 -10.60
N ILE A 124 12.62 -7.03 -9.57
CA ILE A 124 12.84 -7.69 -8.28
C ILE A 124 12.90 -9.21 -8.46
N ASN A 125 12.03 -9.77 -9.28
CA ASN A 125 12.01 -11.21 -9.54
C ASN A 125 13.30 -11.68 -10.21
N GLN A 126 13.78 -10.94 -11.24
CA GLN A 126 14.97 -11.29 -11.99
C GLN A 126 16.27 -11.09 -11.22
N ASP A 127 16.41 -9.96 -10.53
CA ASP A 127 17.68 -9.54 -9.91
C ASP A 127 17.86 -10.06 -8.48
N ALA A 128 16.76 -10.38 -7.80
CA ALA A 128 16.80 -10.78 -6.38
C ALA A 128 16.17 -12.16 -6.15
N LEU A 129 14.90 -12.36 -6.52
CA LEU A 129 14.15 -13.56 -6.14
C LEU A 129 14.67 -14.82 -6.86
N GLN A 130 14.84 -14.78 -8.18
CA GLN A 130 15.33 -15.93 -8.96
C GLN A 130 16.74 -16.34 -8.55
N PRO A 131 17.75 -15.44 -8.41
CA PRO A 131 19.06 -15.79 -7.91
C PRO A 131 19.07 -16.35 -6.48
N TYR A 132 18.14 -15.85 -5.61
CA TYR A 132 18.00 -16.39 -4.27
C TYR A 132 17.44 -17.82 -4.28
N LEU A 133 16.38 -18.08 -5.06
CA LEU A 133 15.78 -19.41 -5.18
C LEU A 133 16.73 -20.44 -5.82
N ASN A 134 17.66 -19.98 -6.66
CA ASN A 134 18.70 -20.81 -7.29
C ASN A 134 19.97 -20.92 -6.41
N GLU A 135 19.91 -20.52 -5.12
CA GLU A 135 21.01 -20.57 -4.17
C GLU A 135 22.28 -19.80 -4.61
N GLN A 136 22.15 -18.86 -5.56
CA GLN A 136 23.25 -18.04 -6.08
C GLN A 136 23.52 -16.81 -5.21
N LEU A 137 22.54 -16.40 -4.40
CA LEU A 137 22.63 -15.23 -3.52
C LEU A 137 22.16 -15.58 -2.11
N PRO A 138 22.89 -15.14 -1.06
CA PRO A 138 22.40 -15.23 0.31
C PRO A 138 21.22 -14.26 0.52
N ALA A 139 20.31 -14.58 1.47
CA ALA A 139 19.09 -13.82 1.75
C ALA A 139 19.34 -12.31 1.95
N GLN A 140 20.41 -11.96 2.66
CA GLN A 140 20.74 -10.56 2.93
C GLN A 140 21.08 -9.77 1.67
N GLN A 141 21.79 -10.38 0.71
CA GLN A 141 22.11 -9.74 -0.57
C GLN A 141 20.89 -9.69 -1.49
N ALA A 142 20.00 -10.70 -1.45
CA ALA A 142 18.77 -10.70 -2.20
C ALA A 142 17.84 -9.55 -1.75
N ILE A 143 17.72 -9.31 -0.44
CA ILE A 143 16.95 -8.18 0.11
C ILE A 143 17.55 -6.85 -0.37
N ALA A 144 18.87 -6.68 -0.28
CA ALA A 144 19.54 -5.46 -0.74
C ALA A 144 19.31 -5.21 -2.24
N LYS A 145 19.34 -6.27 -3.08
CA LYS A 145 19.02 -6.15 -4.51
C LYS A 145 17.56 -5.87 -4.79
N ALA A 146 16.63 -6.42 -3.99
CA ALA A 146 15.19 -6.14 -4.12
C ALA A 146 14.84 -4.69 -3.75
N GLU A 147 15.61 -4.06 -2.87
CA GLU A 147 15.42 -2.66 -2.46
C GLU A 147 15.66 -1.70 -3.63
N VAL A 148 16.61 -2.00 -4.52
CA VAL A 148 17.05 -1.08 -5.59
C VAL A 148 15.90 -0.69 -6.53
N PRO A 149 15.14 -1.60 -7.17
CA PRO A 149 14.05 -1.23 -8.07
C PRO A 149 12.93 -0.45 -7.37
N ILE A 150 12.65 -0.75 -6.10
CA ILE A 150 11.65 -0.03 -5.31
C ILE A 150 12.13 1.41 -5.05
N LYS A 151 13.39 1.57 -4.69
CA LYS A 151 14.01 2.88 -4.44
C LYS A 151 14.05 3.73 -5.71
N GLU A 152 14.42 3.14 -6.86
CA GLU A 152 14.37 3.80 -8.16
C GLU A 152 12.97 4.31 -8.50
N PHE A 153 11.95 3.47 -8.31
CA PHE A 153 10.55 3.86 -8.51
C PHE A 153 10.15 5.03 -7.61
N MET A 154 10.44 4.95 -6.31
CA MET A 154 10.10 6.02 -5.37
C MET A 154 10.83 7.32 -5.72
N LEU A 155 12.12 7.27 -6.07
CA LEU A 155 12.88 8.45 -6.47
C LEU A 155 12.31 9.11 -7.72
N ALA A 156 11.93 8.31 -8.73
CA ALA A 156 11.33 8.81 -9.97
C ALA A 156 9.99 9.55 -9.73
N GLN A 157 9.24 9.16 -8.69
CA GLN A 157 7.95 9.77 -8.35
C GLN A 157 8.05 10.87 -7.28
N THR A 158 9.20 10.99 -6.58
CA THR A 158 9.38 11.97 -5.53
C THR A 158 9.84 13.32 -6.11
N ARG A 159 9.16 14.40 -5.73
CA ARG A 159 9.56 15.76 -6.10
C ARG A 159 10.83 16.15 -5.38
N ALA A 160 11.74 16.81 -6.08
CA ALA A 160 13.00 17.30 -5.52
C ALA A 160 12.78 18.15 -4.25
N SER A 161 11.78 19.05 -4.28
CA SER A 161 11.45 19.91 -3.13
C SER A 161 11.01 19.14 -1.88
N ASP A 162 10.32 18.00 -2.06
CA ASP A 162 9.87 17.17 -0.94
C ASP A 162 11.03 16.35 -0.38
N LEU A 163 11.88 15.81 -1.25
CA LEU A 163 13.09 15.11 -0.81
C LEU A 163 14.02 16.06 -0.03
N GLU A 164 14.29 17.25 -0.56
CA GLU A 164 15.11 18.28 0.12
C GLU A 164 14.54 18.67 1.49
N LEU A 165 13.20 18.77 1.60
CA LEU A 165 12.54 19.05 2.87
C LEU A 165 12.90 17.99 3.92
N PHE A 166 12.77 16.70 3.59
CA PHE A 166 13.04 15.60 4.54
C PHE A 166 14.54 15.42 4.80
N VAL A 167 15.41 15.66 3.83
CA VAL A 167 16.87 15.71 4.04
C VAL A 167 17.22 16.81 5.06
N ARG A 168 16.67 18.02 4.89
CA ARG A 168 16.87 19.12 5.84
C ARG A 168 16.32 18.82 7.23
N LEU A 169 15.15 18.21 7.33
CA LEU A 169 14.54 17.82 8.62
C LEU A 169 15.35 16.76 9.33
N SER A 170 16.00 15.87 8.60
CA SER A 170 16.86 14.81 9.17
C SER A 170 18.20 15.36 9.73
N LYS A 171 18.54 16.62 9.43
CA LYS A 171 19.83 17.26 9.79
C LYS A 171 21.05 16.47 9.30
N ARG A 172 20.91 15.61 8.30
CA ARG A 172 22.02 14.84 7.71
C ARG A 172 22.70 15.67 6.64
N THR A 173 24.03 15.74 6.69
CA THR A 173 24.89 16.46 5.74
C THR A 173 25.64 15.52 4.82
N ASP A 174 25.49 14.20 5.03
CA ASP A 174 26.18 13.14 4.30
C ASP A 174 25.47 12.71 3.00
N ILE A 175 24.31 13.33 2.67
CA ILE A 175 23.53 13.03 1.47
C ILE A 175 23.89 14.03 0.38
N ALA A 176 24.80 13.63 -0.51
CA ALA A 176 25.26 14.49 -1.61
C ALA A 176 24.35 14.40 -2.85
N SER A 177 23.63 13.29 -3.04
CA SER A 177 22.73 13.08 -4.19
C SER A 177 21.43 12.38 -3.78
N PRO A 178 20.33 12.54 -4.55
CA PRO A 178 19.05 11.88 -4.28
C PRO A 178 19.16 10.36 -4.14
N GLU A 179 20.02 9.73 -4.92
CA GLU A 179 20.22 8.27 -4.93
C GLU A 179 20.84 7.77 -3.62
N GLN A 180 21.56 8.63 -2.89
CA GLN A 180 22.16 8.28 -1.60
C GLN A 180 21.19 8.42 -0.44
N ALA A 181 20.00 8.99 -0.66
CA ALA A 181 18.99 9.12 0.38
C ALA A 181 18.58 7.72 0.92
N PRO A 182 18.64 7.50 2.24
CA PRO A 182 18.17 6.24 2.83
C PRO A 182 16.64 6.16 2.75
N LEU A 183 16.09 4.94 2.79
CA LEU A 183 14.64 4.69 2.75
C LEU A 183 13.90 5.44 3.87
N THR A 184 14.50 5.62 5.02
CA THR A 184 13.90 6.35 6.16
C THR A 184 13.58 7.82 5.84
N ILE A 185 14.29 8.43 4.89
CA ILE A 185 14.05 9.78 4.39
C ILE A 185 13.21 9.75 3.12
N LEU A 186 13.47 8.78 2.25
CA LEU A 186 12.80 8.68 0.96
C LEU A 186 11.32 8.31 1.10
N ILE A 187 10.96 7.37 1.99
CA ILE A 187 9.55 6.93 2.17
C ILE A 187 8.64 8.12 2.54
N PRO A 188 8.91 8.91 3.58
CA PRO A 188 8.04 10.04 3.90
C PRO A 188 8.04 11.12 2.82
N ALA A 189 9.16 11.36 2.13
CA ALA A 189 9.24 12.29 1.00
C ALA A 189 8.37 11.82 -0.16
N PHE A 190 8.44 10.53 -0.51
CA PHE A 190 7.64 9.88 -1.54
C PHE A 190 6.14 9.97 -1.21
N VAL A 191 5.73 9.55 0.00
CA VAL A 191 4.32 9.61 0.42
C VAL A 191 3.78 11.04 0.35
N THR A 192 4.56 12.03 0.79
CA THR A 192 4.17 13.45 0.71
C THR A 192 3.99 13.89 -0.75
N SER A 193 4.89 13.48 -1.65
CA SER A 193 4.79 13.77 -3.08
C SER A 193 3.58 13.09 -3.72
N GLU A 194 3.31 11.83 -3.36
CA GLU A 194 2.14 11.09 -3.81
C GLU A 194 0.82 11.75 -3.37
N LEU A 195 0.75 12.19 -2.11
CA LEU A 195 -0.40 12.93 -1.59
C LEU A 195 -0.64 14.22 -2.38
N LYS A 196 0.40 15.03 -2.61
CA LYS A 196 0.30 16.28 -3.38
C LYS A 196 -0.19 16.01 -4.80
N THR A 197 0.37 14.99 -5.46
CA THR A 197 0.00 14.63 -6.83
C THR A 197 -1.44 14.08 -6.88
N ALA A 198 -1.83 13.24 -5.92
CA ALA A 198 -3.20 12.73 -5.82
C ALA A 198 -4.22 13.86 -5.64
N PHE A 199 -3.93 14.84 -4.79
CA PHE A 199 -4.80 15.99 -4.60
C PHE A 199 -4.86 16.89 -5.84
N GLN A 200 -3.75 17.07 -6.57
CA GLN A 200 -3.75 17.82 -7.83
C GLN A 200 -4.63 17.15 -8.89
N ILE A 201 -4.46 15.84 -9.10
CA ILE A 201 -5.29 15.07 -10.04
C ILE A 201 -6.75 15.12 -9.59
N GLY A 202 -7.00 14.87 -8.29
CA GLY A 202 -8.34 14.90 -7.71
C GLY A 202 -9.01 16.25 -7.87
N PHE A 203 -8.29 17.35 -7.67
CA PHE A 203 -8.80 18.70 -7.89
C PHE A 203 -9.22 18.93 -9.36
N MET A 204 -8.38 18.51 -10.31
CA MET A 204 -8.71 18.62 -11.74
C MET A 204 -9.98 17.84 -12.10
N ILE A 205 -10.15 16.64 -11.50
CA ILE A 205 -11.37 15.83 -11.67
C ILE A 205 -12.58 16.53 -11.03
N PHE A 206 -12.39 17.23 -9.91
CA PHE A 206 -13.47 17.86 -9.16
C PHE A 206 -14.08 19.07 -9.87
N ILE A 207 -13.26 19.84 -10.62
CA ILE A 207 -13.68 21.10 -11.27
C ILE A 207 -14.94 20.95 -12.14
N PRO A 208 -15.04 20.01 -13.11
CA PRO A 208 -16.23 19.92 -13.96
C PRO A 208 -17.49 19.59 -13.17
N PHE A 209 -17.39 18.78 -12.13
CA PHE A 209 -18.53 18.44 -11.28
C PHE A 209 -18.95 19.62 -10.39
N LEU A 210 -17.99 20.40 -9.91
CA LEU A 210 -18.25 21.63 -9.15
C LEU A 210 -19.03 22.65 -10.01
N ILE A 211 -18.66 22.81 -11.28
CA ILE A 211 -19.38 23.71 -12.20
C ILE A 211 -20.83 23.28 -12.35
N ILE A 212 -21.11 21.97 -12.51
CA ILE A 212 -22.48 21.45 -12.57
C ILE A 212 -23.25 21.79 -11.28
N ASP A 213 -22.64 21.60 -10.11
CA ASP A 213 -23.26 21.93 -8.82
C ASP A 213 -23.62 23.41 -8.74
N MET A 214 -22.70 24.30 -9.16
CA MET A 214 -22.92 25.74 -9.12
C MET A 214 -24.05 26.19 -10.09
N VAL A 215 -24.08 25.62 -11.29
CA VAL A 215 -25.15 25.92 -12.27
C VAL A 215 -26.51 25.48 -11.74
N VAL A 216 -26.61 24.24 -11.23
CA VAL A 216 -27.85 23.71 -10.65
C VAL A 216 -28.30 24.56 -9.45
N ALA A 217 -27.37 24.91 -8.56
CA ALA A 217 -27.65 25.75 -7.39
C ALA A 217 -28.19 27.15 -7.82
N SER A 218 -27.59 27.77 -8.83
CA SER A 218 -28.03 29.07 -9.36
C SER A 218 -29.43 29.02 -9.90
N ILE A 219 -29.77 27.96 -10.65
CA ILE A 219 -31.12 27.77 -11.23
C ILE A 219 -32.13 27.57 -10.09
N LEU A 220 -31.86 26.73 -9.12
CA LEU A 220 -32.76 26.46 -7.98
C LEU A 220 -33.01 27.71 -7.15
N MET A 221 -31.99 28.52 -6.90
CA MET A 221 -32.11 29.80 -6.19
C MET A 221 -32.95 30.80 -6.98
N ALA A 222 -32.75 30.88 -8.29
CA ALA A 222 -33.53 31.78 -9.16
C ALA A 222 -35.03 31.42 -9.19
N MET A 223 -35.35 30.12 -9.06
CA MET A 223 -36.74 29.63 -8.97
C MET A 223 -37.33 29.72 -7.55
N GLY A 224 -36.57 30.23 -6.56
CA GLY A 224 -37.03 30.35 -5.17
C GLY A 224 -37.07 29.04 -4.37
N MET A 225 -36.50 27.95 -4.93
CA MET A 225 -36.50 26.61 -4.31
C MET A 225 -35.33 26.43 -3.31
N MET A 226 -35.26 27.31 -2.30
CA MET A 226 -34.13 27.29 -1.33
C MET A 226 -34.09 26.05 -0.44
N MET A 227 -35.19 25.31 -0.30
CA MET A 227 -35.23 24.10 0.56
C MET A 227 -34.73 22.82 -0.14
N LEU A 228 -34.54 22.83 -1.46
CA LEU A 228 -34.01 21.68 -2.20
C LEU A 228 -32.51 21.67 -2.21
N SER A 229 -31.93 20.51 -1.87
CA SER A 229 -30.46 20.32 -1.92
C SER A 229 -29.98 20.32 -3.38
N PRO A 230 -29.14 21.28 -3.81
CA PRO A 230 -28.55 21.30 -5.16
C PRO A 230 -27.78 20.03 -5.48
N LEU A 231 -27.13 19.43 -4.47
CA LEU A 231 -26.32 18.22 -4.62
C LEU A 231 -27.14 17.03 -5.10
N ILE A 232 -28.38 16.87 -4.59
CA ILE A 232 -29.26 15.76 -4.99
C ILE A 232 -29.76 15.97 -6.41
N ILE A 233 -30.08 17.21 -6.77
CA ILE A 233 -30.60 17.55 -8.12
C ILE A 233 -29.49 17.46 -9.18
N SER A 234 -28.25 17.79 -8.83
CA SER A 234 -27.10 17.73 -9.75
C SER A 234 -26.59 16.31 -10.01
N LEU A 235 -26.85 15.35 -9.10
CA LEU A 235 -26.35 13.98 -9.16
C LEU A 235 -26.61 13.28 -10.52
N PRO A 236 -27.84 13.25 -11.07
CA PRO A 236 -28.09 12.59 -12.36
C PRO A 236 -27.30 13.24 -13.50
N PHE A 237 -27.11 14.55 -13.50
CA PHE A 237 -26.34 15.26 -14.53
C PHE A 237 -24.84 14.92 -14.45
N LYS A 238 -24.29 14.78 -13.23
CA LYS A 238 -22.92 14.37 -13.01
C LYS A 238 -22.67 12.94 -13.50
N ILE A 239 -23.58 12.02 -13.16
CA ILE A 239 -23.46 10.62 -13.60
C ILE A 239 -23.58 10.54 -15.13
N MET A 240 -24.54 11.26 -15.73
CA MET A 240 -24.70 11.28 -17.16
C MET A 240 -23.44 11.81 -17.87
N LEU A 241 -22.89 12.94 -17.41
CA LEU A 241 -21.63 13.48 -17.95
C LEU A 241 -20.49 12.46 -17.84
N PHE A 242 -20.31 11.85 -16.66
CA PHE A 242 -19.27 10.89 -16.40
C PHE A 242 -19.34 9.66 -17.33
N VAL A 243 -20.56 9.18 -17.61
CA VAL A 243 -20.77 8.07 -18.54
C VAL A 243 -20.53 8.51 -20.00
N LEU A 244 -20.99 9.71 -20.40
CA LEU A 244 -20.82 10.21 -21.76
C LEU A 244 -19.36 10.39 -22.17
N ILE A 245 -18.47 10.77 -21.24
CA ILE A 245 -17.04 10.97 -21.51
C ILE A 245 -16.22 9.71 -21.29
N ASP A 246 -16.85 8.56 -21.02
CA ASP A 246 -16.17 7.34 -20.59
C ASP A 246 -15.19 7.59 -19.42
N GLY A 247 -15.74 8.18 -18.35
CA GLY A 247 -14.96 8.70 -17.22
C GLY A 247 -14.08 7.66 -16.56
N TRP A 248 -14.49 6.38 -16.52
CA TRP A 248 -13.64 5.32 -15.95
C TRP A 248 -12.37 5.10 -16.78
N ALA A 249 -12.49 4.97 -18.10
CA ALA A 249 -11.34 4.79 -18.99
C ALA A 249 -10.39 5.99 -18.92
N LEU A 250 -10.95 7.22 -18.91
CA LEU A 250 -10.20 8.45 -18.80
C LEU A 250 -9.38 8.50 -17.49
N ILE A 251 -9.99 8.17 -16.35
CA ILE A 251 -9.32 8.21 -15.05
C ILE A 251 -8.27 7.12 -14.94
N MET A 252 -8.57 5.88 -15.37
CA MET A 252 -7.59 4.79 -15.38
C MET A 252 -6.37 5.15 -16.24
N GLY A 253 -6.60 5.66 -17.45
CA GLY A 253 -5.54 6.09 -18.35
C GLY A 253 -4.72 7.24 -17.80
N THR A 254 -5.37 8.25 -17.20
CA THR A 254 -4.68 9.39 -16.59
C THR A 254 -3.85 8.96 -15.38
N LEU A 255 -4.38 8.08 -14.52
CA LEU A 255 -3.64 7.56 -13.37
C LEU A 255 -2.44 6.72 -13.82
N ALA A 256 -2.62 5.77 -14.73
CA ALA A 256 -1.52 4.98 -15.26
C ALA A 256 -0.45 5.87 -15.93
N GLY A 257 -0.86 6.81 -16.76
CA GLY A 257 0.05 7.75 -17.42
C GLY A 257 0.74 8.72 -16.46
N SER A 258 0.17 8.99 -15.28
CA SER A 258 0.77 9.90 -14.30
C SER A 258 2.02 9.35 -13.61
N PHE A 259 2.30 8.05 -13.75
CA PHE A 259 3.53 7.43 -13.23
C PHE A 259 4.69 7.45 -14.25
N GLY A 260 4.50 8.11 -15.38
CA GLY A 260 5.42 8.06 -16.51
C GLY A 260 5.23 6.78 -17.30
N THR A 261 5.57 6.81 -18.56
CA THR A 261 5.66 5.58 -19.37
C THR A 261 6.74 4.71 -18.76
N LEU A 262 6.32 3.66 -18.13
CA LEU A 262 7.17 2.57 -17.72
C LEU A 262 7.70 1.88 -18.95
#